data_ce275dff1219685454cbfd5fb54dad91
#
_entry.id   ce275dff1219685454cbfd5fb54dad91
#
_cell.length_a   1.000
_cell.length_b   1.000
_cell.length_c   1.000
_cell.angle_alpha   90.00
_cell.angle_beta   90.00
_cell.angle_gamma   90.00
#
_symmetry.space_group_name_H-M   'P 1'
#
loop_
_entity.id
_entity.type
_entity.pdbx_description
1 polymer ?
#
loop_
_entity_poly.entity_id
_entity_poly.type
_entity_poly.pdbx_seq_one_letter_code
_entity_poly.pdbx_strand_id
1 'polypeptide(L)'
;MPRYLTEQDIADFRAELCRVATERFARFGYEGVTMRQLAEALGCSPKTPYRYFKDKADILATVRAEAFARFADTLEAAAAGASDGPLDSARRVGDAYLRFADEHPHAYRIMFEIDHPISDEHPDLLRESKRARSFITRQAEDMVKAGLINADPVLFGWSMWAATHGLVMLKQAGMLDHGPDIRTLAGYHGALVFKSALAASKKTGKKQ
;
A
#
# COMPACT_ATOMS: atom_id res chain seq x y z
N MET A 1 -23.09 -36.00 -15.18
CA MET A 1 -22.94 -34.94 -16.21
C MET A 1 -21.85 -34.00 -15.75
N PRO A 2 -20.94 -33.57 -16.61
CA PRO A 2 -19.96 -32.53 -16.24
C PRO A 2 -20.75 -31.27 -15.91
N ARG A 3 -20.57 -30.72 -14.71
CA ARG A 3 -21.14 -29.43 -14.31
C ARG A 3 -20.38 -28.35 -15.08
N TYR A 4 -21.06 -27.65 -15.97
CA TYR A 4 -20.46 -26.43 -16.58
C TYR A 4 -20.28 -25.40 -15.48
N LEU A 5 -19.04 -24.90 -15.33
CA LEU A 5 -18.77 -23.82 -14.42
C LEU A 5 -19.42 -22.54 -14.95
N THR A 6 -20.16 -21.85 -14.09
CA THR A 6 -20.70 -20.53 -14.40
C THR A 6 -19.59 -19.47 -14.32
N GLU A 7 -19.81 -18.29 -14.87
CA GLU A 7 -18.88 -17.15 -14.70
C GLU A 7 -18.71 -16.81 -13.21
N GLN A 8 -19.76 -16.96 -12.41
CA GLN A 8 -19.69 -16.75 -10.96
C GLN A 8 -18.82 -17.83 -10.28
N ASP A 9 -18.95 -19.10 -10.63
CA ASP A 9 -18.08 -20.17 -10.07
C ASP A 9 -16.60 -19.90 -10.38
N ILE A 10 -16.30 -19.33 -11.56
CA ILE A 10 -14.94 -18.94 -11.98
C ILE A 10 -14.44 -17.76 -11.14
N ALA A 11 -15.26 -16.73 -10.97
CA ALA A 11 -14.91 -15.54 -10.20
C ALA A 11 -14.67 -15.89 -8.72
N ASP A 12 -15.54 -16.71 -8.13
CA ASP A 12 -15.44 -17.14 -6.73
C ASP A 12 -14.18 -17.97 -6.49
N PHE A 13 -13.86 -18.89 -7.40
CA PHE A 13 -12.62 -19.67 -7.29
C PHE A 13 -11.38 -18.80 -7.43
N ARG A 14 -11.37 -17.84 -8.37
CA ARG A 14 -10.25 -16.89 -8.52
C ARG A 14 -10.05 -16.06 -7.26
N ALA A 15 -11.13 -15.53 -6.69
CA ALA A 15 -11.10 -14.74 -5.48
C ALA A 15 -10.55 -15.55 -4.29
N GLU A 16 -10.99 -16.80 -4.11
CA GLU A 16 -10.50 -17.65 -3.04
C GLU A 16 -9.03 -18.07 -3.25
N LEU A 17 -8.62 -18.35 -4.48
CA LEU A 17 -7.21 -18.61 -4.79
C LEU A 17 -6.33 -17.37 -4.50
N CYS A 18 -6.78 -16.17 -4.86
CA CYS A 18 -6.08 -14.91 -4.55
C CYS A 18 -5.99 -14.68 -3.04
N ARG A 19 -7.04 -14.96 -2.28
CA ARG A 19 -7.03 -14.86 -0.81
C ARG A 19 -5.99 -15.78 -0.18
N VAL A 20 -6.01 -17.06 -0.55
CA VAL A 20 -5.04 -18.06 -0.07
C VAL A 20 -3.62 -17.70 -0.49
N ALA A 21 -3.43 -17.26 -1.73
CA ALA A 21 -2.14 -16.85 -2.25
C ALA A 21 -1.56 -15.64 -1.49
N THR A 22 -2.40 -14.63 -1.19
CA THR A 22 -2.01 -13.46 -0.39
C THR A 22 -1.42 -13.85 0.96
N GLU A 23 -2.11 -14.72 1.70
CA GLU A 23 -1.64 -15.20 3.00
C GLU A 23 -0.34 -16.00 2.90
N ARG A 24 -0.24 -16.89 1.90
CA ARG A 24 0.93 -17.73 1.72
C ARG A 24 2.14 -16.95 1.24
N PHE A 25 1.99 -16.04 0.28
CA PHE A 25 3.09 -15.19 -0.17
C PHE A 25 3.57 -14.27 0.95
N ALA A 26 2.66 -13.70 1.73
CA ALA A 26 3.03 -12.87 2.86
C ALA A 26 3.81 -13.65 3.93
N ARG A 27 3.45 -14.92 4.16
CA ARG A 27 4.07 -15.73 5.21
C ARG A 27 5.38 -16.39 4.79
N PHE A 28 5.47 -16.89 3.56
CA PHE A 28 6.56 -17.75 3.10
C PHE A 28 7.42 -17.11 1.99
N GLY A 29 7.08 -15.88 1.57
CA GLY A 29 7.71 -15.22 0.42
C GLY A 29 7.32 -15.87 -0.92
N TYR A 30 7.78 -15.27 -2.01
CA TYR A 30 7.46 -15.77 -3.35
C TYR A 30 8.06 -17.18 -3.58
N GLU A 31 9.32 -17.38 -3.24
CA GLU A 31 10.00 -18.66 -3.47
C GLU A 31 9.48 -19.80 -2.59
N GLY A 32 8.98 -19.49 -1.41
CA GLY A 32 8.42 -20.48 -0.47
C GLY A 32 7.06 -21.03 -0.85
N VAL A 33 6.43 -20.55 -1.93
CA VAL A 33 5.09 -20.94 -2.39
C VAL A 33 5.16 -21.61 -3.75
N THR A 34 4.42 -22.71 -3.92
CA THR A 34 4.25 -23.44 -5.18
C THR A 34 2.78 -23.53 -5.59
N MET A 35 2.52 -23.67 -6.90
CA MET A 35 1.16 -23.90 -7.43
C MET A 35 0.49 -25.12 -6.80
N ARG A 36 1.28 -26.17 -6.53
CA ARG A 36 0.77 -27.39 -5.87
C ARG A 36 0.28 -27.11 -4.44
N GLN A 37 1.05 -26.34 -3.66
CA GLN A 37 0.66 -25.96 -2.29
C GLN A 37 -0.59 -25.07 -2.27
N LEU A 38 -0.76 -24.19 -3.28
CA LEU A 38 -1.99 -23.40 -3.43
C LEU A 38 -3.19 -24.31 -3.72
N ALA A 39 -3.03 -25.28 -4.64
CA ALA A 39 -4.07 -26.25 -4.93
C ALA A 39 -4.44 -27.12 -3.73
N GLU A 40 -3.46 -27.61 -2.98
CA GLU A 40 -3.66 -28.39 -1.75
C GLU A 40 -4.43 -27.58 -0.70
N ALA A 41 -4.10 -26.29 -0.52
CA ALA A 41 -4.81 -25.41 0.42
C ALA A 41 -6.27 -25.17 0.04
N LEU A 42 -6.60 -25.25 -1.25
CA LEU A 42 -7.95 -25.11 -1.79
C LEU A 42 -8.69 -26.45 -1.90
N GLY A 43 -8.05 -27.58 -1.52
CA GLY A 43 -8.65 -28.90 -1.65
C GLY A 43 -8.92 -29.34 -3.10
N CYS A 44 -8.16 -28.81 -4.07
CA CYS A 44 -8.35 -29.09 -5.49
C CYS A 44 -7.15 -29.78 -6.14
N SER A 45 -7.32 -30.25 -7.38
CA SER A 45 -6.22 -30.91 -8.09
C SER A 45 -5.09 -29.92 -8.40
N PRO A 46 -3.81 -30.37 -8.45
CA PRO A 46 -2.67 -29.50 -8.77
C PRO A 46 -2.76 -28.80 -10.13
N LYS A 47 -3.59 -29.32 -11.04
CA LYS A 47 -3.83 -28.71 -12.37
C LYS A 47 -4.90 -27.63 -12.34
N THR A 48 -5.74 -27.57 -11.30
CA THR A 48 -6.89 -26.65 -11.24
C THR A 48 -6.48 -25.17 -11.28
N PRO A 49 -5.48 -24.68 -10.51
CA PRO A 49 -5.06 -23.28 -10.56
C PRO A 49 -4.62 -22.82 -11.96
N TYR A 50 -4.00 -23.70 -12.76
CA TYR A 50 -3.53 -23.37 -14.12
C TYR A 50 -4.67 -23.14 -15.13
N ARG A 51 -5.91 -23.42 -14.76
CA ARG A 51 -7.09 -23.07 -15.58
C ARG A 51 -7.46 -21.59 -15.46
N TYR A 52 -6.98 -20.92 -14.40
CA TYR A 52 -7.37 -19.55 -14.03
C TYR A 52 -6.20 -18.57 -14.06
N PHE A 53 -4.98 -19.07 -13.90
CA PHE A 53 -3.75 -18.29 -13.89
C PHE A 53 -2.67 -19.02 -14.68
N LYS A 54 -1.88 -18.25 -15.42
CA LYS A 54 -0.79 -18.77 -16.24
C LYS A 54 0.26 -19.52 -15.39
N ASP A 55 0.67 -18.88 -14.31
CA ASP A 55 1.72 -19.36 -13.41
C ASP A 55 1.64 -18.66 -12.04
N LYS A 56 2.64 -18.94 -11.19
CA LYS A 56 2.76 -18.36 -9.86
C LYS A 56 2.99 -16.84 -9.90
N ALA A 57 3.71 -16.33 -10.89
CA ALA A 57 4.00 -14.91 -11.05
C ALA A 57 2.72 -14.13 -11.43
N ASP A 58 1.87 -14.71 -12.27
CA ASP A 58 0.57 -14.14 -12.63
C ASP A 58 -0.37 -14.03 -11.40
N ILE A 59 -0.38 -15.07 -10.53
CA ILE A 59 -1.11 -14.98 -9.26
C ILE A 59 -0.52 -13.87 -8.37
N LEU A 60 0.80 -13.80 -8.21
CA LEU A 60 1.43 -12.77 -7.37
C LEU A 60 1.12 -11.37 -7.91
N ALA A 61 1.22 -11.16 -9.22
CA ALA A 61 0.91 -9.88 -9.84
C ALA A 61 -0.54 -9.47 -9.60
N THR A 62 -1.48 -10.42 -9.72
CA THR A 62 -2.91 -10.19 -9.48
C THR A 62 -3.16 -9.78 -8.03
N VAL A 63 -2.67 -10.53 -7.04
CA VAL A 63 -2.91 -10.22 -5.62
C VAL A 63 -2.23 -8.92 -5.19
N ARG A 64 -1.07 -8.59 -5.78
CA ARG A 64 -0.42 -7.28 -5.56
C ARG A 64 -1.23 -6.14 -6.17
N ALA A 65 -1.77 -6.31 -7.39
CA ALA A 65 -2.61 -5.32 -8.03
C ALA A 65 -3.86 -5.04 -7.19
N GLU A 66 -4.55 -6.08 -6.72
CA GLU A 66 -5.72 -5.96 -5.84
C GLU A 66 -5.37 -5.29 -4.50
N ALA A 67 -4.20 -5.59 -3.92
CA ALA A 67 -3.73 -4.96 -2.69
C ALA A 67 -3.45 -3.46 -2.89
N PHE A 68 -2.75 -3.08 -3.97
CA PHE A 68 -2.50 -1.68 -4.32
C PHE A 68 -3.80 -0.93 -4.65
N ALA A 69 -4.76 -1.55 -5.35
CA ALA A 69 -6.06 -0.97 -5.63
C ALA A 69 -6.81 -0.63 -4.34
N ARG A 70 -6.98 -1.60 -3.43
CA ARG A 70 -7.63 -1.39 -2.13
C ARG A 70 -6.92 -0.33 -1.28
N PHE A 71 -5.60 -0.33 -1.31
CA PHE A 71 -4.80 0.69 -0.63
C PHE A 71 -5.06 2.07 -1.20
N ALA A 72 -5.00 2.23 -2.53
CA ALA A 72 -5.31 3.50 -3.19
C ALA A 72 -6.74 3.97 -2.91
N ASP A 73 -7.75 3.09 -2.99
CA ASP A 73 -9.15 3.39 -2.65
C ASP A 73 -9.27 3.91 -1.21
N THR A 74 -8.56 3.29 -0.27
CA THR A 74 -8.55 3.70 1.15
C THR A 74 -7.98 5.11 1.32
N LEU A 75 -6.89 5.44 0.63
CA LEU A 75 -6.27 6.75 0.68
C LEU A 75 -7.13 7.81 -0.03
N GLU A 76 -7.75 7.47 -1.17
CA GLU A 76 -8.67 8.36 -1.90
C GLU A 76 -9.89 8.71 -1.08
N ALA A 77 -10.52 7.71 -0.46
CA ALA A 77 -11.67 7.93 0.42
C ALA A 77 -11.32 8.83 1.61
N ALA A 78 -10.14 8.63 2.20
CA ALA A 78 -9.66 9.47 3.29
C ALA A 78 -9.42 10.92 2.87
N ALA A 79 -8.81 11.13 1.70
CA ALA A 79 -8.59 12.46 1.12
C ALA A 79 -9.91 13.17 0.78
N ALA A 80 -10.87 12.45 0.17
CA ALA A 80 -12.19 12.99 -0.18
C ALA A 80 -13.03 13.39 1.05
N GLY A 81 -12.80 12.75 2.20
CA GLY A 81 -13.47 13.09 3.46
C GLY A 81 -12.92 14.32 4.18
N ALA A 82 -11.88 14.98 3.64
CA ALA A 82 -11.30 16.17 4.27
C ALA A 82 -12.24 17.38 4.16
N SER A 83 -12.48 18.08 5.27
CA SER A 83 -13.32 19.26 5.36
C SER A 83 -12.55 20.57 5.57
N ASP A 84 -11.33 20.47 6.11
CA ASP A 84 -10.51 21.61 6.58
C ASP A 84 -9.27 21.86 5.72
N GLY A 85 -9.33 21.48 4.45
CA GLY A 85 -8.29 21.78 3.47
C GLY A 85 -7.13 20.78 3.44
N PRO A 86 -5.99 21.14 2.78
CA PRO A 86 -4.92 20.21 2.46
C PRO A 86 -4.21 19.58 3.68
N LEU A 87 -4.13 20.28 4.80
CA LEU A 87 -3.50 19.74 6.01
C LEU A 87 -4.37 18.65 6.66
N ASP A 88 -5.70 18.85 6.67
CA ASP A 88 -6.65 17.83 7.13
C ASP A 88 -6.61 16.62 6.21
N SER A 89 -6.61 16.84 4.89
CA SER A 89 -6.44 15.77 3.90
C SER A 89 -5.17 14.95 4.16
N ALA A 90 -4.02 15.60 4.34
CA ALA A 90 -2.75 14.93 4.60
C ALA A 90 -2.78 14.09 5.89
N ARG A 91 -3.40 14.60 6.97
CA ARG A 91 -3.57 13.86 8.23
C ARG A 91 -4.44 12.63 8.05
N ARG A 92 -5.60 12.78 7.40
CA ARG A 92 -6.53 11.68 7.12
C ARG A 92 -5.89 10.58 6.27
N VAL A 93 -5.14 10.97 5.24
CA VAL A 93 -4.39 10.04 4.38
C VAL A 93 -3.32 9.31 5.21
N GLY A 94 -2.57 10.00 6.06
CA GLY A 94 -1.59 9.38 6.96
C GLY A 94 -2.22 8.37 7.93
N ASP A 95 -3.36 8.74 8.55
CA ASP A 95 -4.11 7.84 9.44
C ASP A 95 -4.68 6.63 8.70
N ALA A 96 -5.18 6.83 7.47
CA ALA A 96 -5.68 5.75 6.63
C ALA A 96 -4.57 4.79 6.20
N TYR A 97 -3.38 5.32 5.92
CA TYR A 97 -2.19 4.51 5.64
C TYR A 97 -1.84 3.56 6.79
N LEU A 98 -1.72 4.11 8.01
CA LEU A 98 -1.40 3.32 9.21
C LEU A 98 -2.49 2.30 9.51
N ARG A 99 -3.77 2.69 9.38
CA ARG A 99 -4.89 1.79 9.58
C ARG A 99 -4.89 0.64 8.58
N PHE A 100 -4.66 0.91 7.29
CA PHE A 100 -4.58 -0.14 6.27
C PHE A 100 -3.48 -1.16 6.58
N ALA A 101 -2.31 -0.71 7.01
CA ALA A 101 -1.21 -1.60 7.38
C ALA A 101 -1.55 -2.51 8.57
N ASP A 102 -2.34 -2.00 9.53
CA ASP A 102 -2.83 -2.77 10.69
C ASP A 102 -3.94 -3.77 10.32
N GLU A 103 -4.92 -3.32 9.56
CA GLU A 103 -6.10 -4.12 9.19
C GLU A 103 -5.79 -5.16 8.11
N HIS A 104 -4.78 -4.89 7.25
CA HIS A 104 -4.42 -5.72 6.11
C HIS A 104 -2.92 -6.05 6.05
N PRO A 105 -2.31 -6.64 7.11
CA PRO A 105 -0.87 -6.82 7.19
C PRO A 105 -0.31 -7.71 6.07
N HIS A 106 -1.03 -8.74 5.65
CA HIS A 106 -0.62 -9.59 4.53
C HIS A 106 -0.63 -8.84 3.20
N ALA A 107 -1.66 -8.03 2.93
CA ALA A 107 -1.73 -7.20 1.74
C ALA A 107 -0.60 -6.17 1.71
N TYR A 108 -0.34 -5.50 2.84
CA TYR A 108 0.76 -4.55 2.97
C TYR A 108 2.11 -5.22 2.68
N ARG A 109 2.33 -6.40 3.24
CA ARG A 109 3.56 -7.17 3.07
C ARG A 109 3.82 -7.55 1.62
N ILE A 110 2.83 -8.08 0.91
CA ILE A 110 3.00 -8.44 -0.51
C ILE A 110 3.21 -7.23 -1.42
N MET A 111 2.72 -6.05 -1.05
CA MET A 111 2.94 -4.82 -1.80
C MET A 111 4.39 -4.36 -1.75
N PHE A 112 5.04 -4.44 -0.59
CA PHE A 112 6.30 -3.74 -0.30
C PHE A 112 7.49 -4.64 0.05
N GLU A 113 7.27 -5.85 0.58
CA GLU A 113 8.35 -6.71 1.08
C GLU A 113 8.74 -7.85 0.13
N ILE A 114 7.92 -8.14 -0.88
CA ILE A 114 8.26 -9.22 -1.82
C ILE A 114 9.20 -8.68 -2.89
N ASP A 115 10.40 -9.23 -2.93
CA ASP A 115 11.41 -8.95 -3.96
C ASP A 115 11.00 -9.59 -5.29
N HIS A 116 10.08 -8.92 -5.98
CA HIS A 116 9.63 -9.28 -7.32
C HIS A 116 9.29 -8.00 -8.08
N PRO A 117 9.96 -7.70 -9.19
CA PRO A 117 9.80 -6.45 -9.91
C PRO A 117 8.37 -6.24 -10.40
N ILE A 118 7.95 -4.98 -10.43
CA ILE A 118 6.73 -4.55 -11.12
C ILE A 118 7.13 -4.26 -12.56
N SER A 119 6.65 -5.08 -13.49
CA SER A 119 6.98 -4.99 -14.90
C SER A 119 5.77 -4.64 -15.76
N ASP A 120 6.03 -4.25 -17.01
CA ASP A 120 5.00 -3.96 -18.01
C ASP A 120 4.22 -5.22 -18.45
N GLU A 121 4.70 -6.42 -18.10
CA GLU A 121 3.99 -7.68 -18.34
C GLU A 121 2.69 -7.79 -17.51
N HIS A 122 2.56 -6.98 -16.44
CA HIS A 122 1.40 -6.94 -15.57
C HIS A 122 0.83 -5.51 -15.50
N PRO A 123 0.09 -5.06 -16.53
CA PRO A 123 -0.35 -3.67 -16.65
C PRO A 123 -1.26 -3.21 -15.52
N ASP A 124 -2.09 -4.11 -14.96
CA ASP A 124 -2.94 -3.78 -13.83
C ASP A 124 -2.13 -3.51 -12.57
N LEU A 125 -1.13 -4.33 -12.28
CA LEU A 125 -0.21 -4.11 -11.15
C LEU A 125 0.55 -2.79 -11.32
N LEU A 126 1.06 -2.52 -12.53
CA LEU A 126 1.74 -1.27 -12.84
C LEU A 126 0.82 -0.06 -12.63
N ARG A 127 -0.42 -0.11 -13.11
CA ARG A 127 -1.42 0.94 -12.96
C ARG A 127 -1.73 1.23 -11.49
N GLU A 128 -2.10 0.20 -10.73
CA GLU A 128 -2.52 0.37 -9.34
C GLU A 128 -1.35 0.77 -8.43
N SER A 129 -0.15 0.26 -8.68
CA SER A 129 1.05 0.70 -7.95
C SER A 129 1.41 2.15 -8.23
N LYS A 130 1.24 2.66 -9.46
CA LYS A 130 1.42 4.07 -9.81
C LYS A 130 0.35 4.94 -9.14
N ARG A 131 -0.92 4.49 -9.13
CA ARG A 131 -2.04 5.18 -8.47
C ARG A 131 -1.75 5.33 -6.98
N ALA A 132 -1.39 4.26 -6.29
CA ALA A 132 -1.04 4.30 -4.87
C ALA A 132 0.14 5.24 -4.58
N ARG A 133 1.20 5.17 -5.39
CA ARG A 133 2.38 6.05 -5.23
C ARG A 133 2.10 7.51 -5.49
N SER A 134 1.07 7.86 -6.27
CA SER A 134 0.73 9.27 -6.52
C SER A 134 0.40 10.04 -5.24
N PHE A 135 -0.04 9.36 -4.19
CA PHE A 135 -0.31 9.97 -2.89
C PHE A 135 0.95 10.44 -2.15
N ILE A 136 2.14 9.92 -2.50
CA ILE A 136 3.40 10.32 -1.87
C ILE A 136 3.63 11.82 -2.02
N THR A 137 3.36 12.38 -3.20
CA THR A 137 3.64 13.80 -3.49
C THR A 137 2.39 14.68 -3.53
N ARG A 138 1.23 14.12 -3.90
CA ARG A 138 -0.02 14.90 -4.06
C ARG A 138 -0.37 15.74 -2.84
N GLN A 139 -0.29 15.17 -1.63
CA GLN A 139 -0.62 15.89 -0.40
C GLN A 139 0.34 17.06 -0.15
N ALA A 140 1.63 16.89 -0.46
CA ALA A 140 2.62 17.95 -0.36
C ALA A 140 2.40 19.04 -1.41
N GLU A 141 2.09 18.67 -2.65
CA GLU A 141 1.76 19.62 -3.72
C GLU A 141 0.58 20.51 -3.35
N ASP A 142 -0.48 19.93 -2.79
CA ASP A 142 -1.66 20.67 -2.38
C ASP A 142 -1.36 21.62 -1.21
N MET A 143 -0.51 21.22 -0.25
CA MET A 143 -0.05 22.11 0.82
C MET A 143 0.83 23.25 0.31
N VAL A 144 1.71 23.00 -0.66
CA VAL A 144 2.52 24.04 -1.31
C VAL A 144 1.62 25.03 -2.08
N LYS A 145 0.67 24.53 -2.89
CA LYS A 145 -0.32 25.36 -3.62
C LYS A 145 -1.14 26.25 -2.69
N ALA A 146 -1.49 25.71 -1.51
CA ALA A 146 -2.23 26.46 -0.49
C ALA A 146 -1.34 27.42 0.33
N GLY A 147 -0.03 27.47 0.08
CA GLY A 147 0.91 28.33 0.82
C GLY A 147 1.16 27.90 2.27
N LEU A 148 0.80 26.67 2.63
CA LEU A 148 0.99 26.13 3.98
C LEU A 148 2.43 25.73 4.27
N ILE A 149 3.15 25.28 3.25
CA ILE A 149 4.57 24.93 3.32
C ILE A 149 5.33 25.53 2.13
N ASN A 150 6.62 25.79 2.35
CA ASN A 150 7.57 26.20 1.32
C ASN A 150 8.69 25.17 1.23
N ALA A 151 8.42 24.07 0.54
CA ALA A 151 9.32 22.93 0.37
C ALA A 151 9.17 22.35 -1.04
N ASP A 152 10.17 21.62 -1.50
CA ASP A 152 10.03 20.75 -2.66
C ASP A 152 9.00 19.65 -2.32
N PRO A 153 7.87 19.55 -3.05
CA PRO A 153 6.80 18.61 -2.71
C PRO A 153 7.23 17.15 -2.86
N VAL A 154 8.17 16.86 -3.76
CA VAL A 154 8.69 15.51 -3.96
C VAL A 154 9.53 15.09 -2.76
N LEU A 155 10.51 15.91 -2.38
CA LEU A 155 11.37 15.62 -1.22
C LEU A 155 10.56 15.54 0.06
N PHE A 156 9.62 16.47 0.26
CA PHE A 156 8.74 16.46 1.43
C PHE A 156 7.89 15.19 1.49
N GLY A 157 7.19 14.85 0.40
CA GLY A 157 6.31 13.69 0.35
C GLY A 157 7.07 12.37 0.54
N TRP A 158 8.22 12.20 -0.12
CA TRP A 158 9.05 11.01 0.04
C TRP A 158 9.64 10.87 1.45
N SER A 159 10.04 11.99 2.09
CA SER A 159 10.49 11.98 3.47
C SER A 159 9.40 11.52 4.43
N MET A 160 8.17 12.03 4.26
CA MET A 160 7.01 11.61 5.06
C MET A 160 6.67 10.15 4.85
N TRP A 161 6.66 9.70 3.59
CA TRP A 161 6.40 8.31 3.27
C TRP A 161 7.45 7.36 3.83
N ALA A 162 8.74 7.67 3.66
CA ALA A 162 9.84 6.85 4.18
C ALA A 162 9.74 6.67 5.70
N ALA A 163 9.42 7.74 6.44
CA ALA A 163 9.24 7.64 7.88
C ALA A 163 8.03 6.79 8.25
N THR A 164 6.86 7.03 7.62
CA THR A 164 5.63 6.29 7.92
C THR A 164 5.79 4.81 7.58
N HIS A 165 6.36 4.51 6.42
CA HIS A 165 6.65 3.14 5.99
C HIS A 165 7.64 2.45 6.95
N GLY A 166 8.72 3.13 7.33
CA GLY A 166 9.69 2.62 8.31
C GLY A 166 9.06 2.29 9.66
N LEU A 167 8.15 3.14 10.15
CA LEU A 167 7.41 2.87 11.40
C LEU A 167 6.50 1.62 11.28
N VAL A 168 5.83 1.44 10.15
CA VAL A 168 5.03 0.23 9.90
C VAL A 168 5.92 -1.01 9.88
N MET A 169 7.07 -0.96 9.19
CA MET A 169 8.02 -2.07 9.16
C MET A 169 8.56 -2.43 10.54
N LEU A 170 8.92 -1.43 11.36
CA LEU A 170 9.35 -1.64 12.75
C LEU A 170 8.25 -2.26 13.62
N LYS A 171 7.00 -1.83 13.44
CA LYS A 171 5.86 -2.40 14.15
C LYS A 171 5.63 -3.86 13.75
N GLN A 172 5.63 -4.17 12.45
CA GLN A 172 5.44 -5.53 11.96
C GLN A 172 6.58 -6.48 12.35
N ALA A 173 7.78 -5.94 12.58
CA ALA A 173 8.91 -6.68 13.13
C ALA A 173 8.88 -6.84 14.67
N GLY A 174 7.85 -6.35 15.37
CA GLY A 174 7.76 -6.38 16.84
C GLY A 174 8.73 -5.43 17.56
N MET A 175 9.39 -4.53 16.84
CA MET A 175 10.40 -3.64 17.42
C MET A 175 9.83 -2.44 18.16
N LEU A 176 8.52 -2.21 18.05
CA LEU A 176 7.82 -1.14 18.77
C LEU A 176 7.02 -1.64 19.99
N ASP A 177 7.08 -2.93 20.35
CA ASP A 177 6.28 -3.51 21.43
C ASP A 177 6.55 -2.89 22.81
N HIS A 178 7.73 -2.31 23.00
CA HIS A 178 8.14 -1.62 24.24
C HIS A 178 8.44 -0.13 24.03
N GLY A 179 8.08 0.40 22.86
CA GLY A 179 8.31 1.79 22.47
C GLY A 179 7.03 2.64 22.53
N PRO A 180 7.13 3.90 22.07
CA PRO A 180 5.96 4.74 21.87
C PRO A 180 5.04 4.16 20.79
N ASP A 181 3.74 4.44 20.92
CA ASP A 181 2.75 4.07 19.91
C ASP A 181 3.10 4.66 18.52
N ILE A 182 2.84 3.87 17.48
CA ILE A 182 3.16 4.22 16.08
C ILE A 182 2.51 5.53 15.63
N ARG A 183 1.27 5.81 16.07
CA ARG A 183 0.55 7.06 15.72
C ARG A 183 1.20 8.25 16.39
N THR A 184 1.64 8.09 17.62
CA THR A 184 2.41 9.10 18.37
C THR A 184 3.72 9.42 17.64
N LEU A 185 4.49 8.40 17.22
CA LEU A 185 5.73 8.58 16.48
C LEU A 185 5.52 9.24 15.11
N ALA A 186 4.50 8.79 14.36
CA ALA A 186 4.16 9.37 13.06
C ALA A 186 3.74 10.84 13.21
N GLY A 187 2.91 11.16 14.20
CA GLY A 187 2.49 12.53 14.51
C GLY A 187 3.67 13.44 14.91
N TYR A 188 4.57 12.94 15.74
CA TYR A 188 5.78 13.67 16.15
C TYR A 188 6.69 13.95 14.95
N HIS A 189 6.98 12.95 14.12
CA HIS A 189 7.77 13.13 12.90
C HIS A 189 7.11 14.14 11.94
N GLY A 190 5.81 13.98 11.68
CA GLY A 190 5.04 14.90 10.83
C GLY A 190 5.10 16.34 11.31
N ALA A 191 4.97 16.58 12.62
CA ALA A 191 5.07 17.91 13.21
C ALA A 191 6.49 18.52 13.04
N LEU A 192 7.54 17.73 13.20
CA LEU A 192 8.92 18.19 12.99
C LEU A 192 9.18 18.59 11.54
N VAL A 193 8.79 17.75 10.58
CA VAL A 193 9.00 18.00 9.14
C VAL A 193 8.16 19.20 8.70
N PHE A 194 6.91 19.29 9.14
CA PHE A 194 6.04 20.43 8.85
C PHE A 194 6.61 21.75 9.40
N LYS A 195 7.07 21.74 10.67
CA LYS A 195 7.71 22.91 11.29
C LYS A 195 8.96 23.35 10.55
N SER A 196 9.76 22.41 10.06
CA SER A 196 10.95 22.70 9.23
C SER A 196 10.58 23.39 7.91
N ALA A 197 9.51 22.95 7.26
CA ALA A 197 9.00 23.55 6.03
C ALA A 197 8.44 24.99 6.26
N LEU A 198 7.75 25.24 7.37
CA LEU A 198 7.29 26.59 7.77
C LEU A 198 8.44 27.54 8.09
N ALA A 199 9.50 27.05 8.74
CA ALA A 199 10.67 27.88 9.07
C ALA A 199 11.40 28.38 7.82
N ALA A 200 11.45 27.57 6.75
CA ALA A 200 11.98 27.97 5.44
C ALA A 200 11.17 29.12 4.81
N SER A 201 9.84 29.11 4.96
CA SER A 201 8.94 30.18 4.48
C SER A 201 9.27 31.56 5.10
N LYS A 202 9.62 31.61 6.40
CA LYS A 202 9.95 32.88 7.09
C LYS A 202 11.31 33.46 6.67
N LYS A 203 12.23 32.66 6.16
CA LYS A 203 13.55 33.14 5.71
C LYS A 203 13.53 33.82 4.34
N THR A 204 12.63 33.41 3.45
CA THR A 204 12.51 34.03 2.11
C THR A 204 11.81 35.40 2.13
N GLY A 205 10.97 35.69 3.12
CA GLY A 205 10.30 36.99 3.28
C GLY A 205 11.17 38.13 3.87
N LYS A 206 12.44 37.88 4.21
CA LYS A 206 13.37 38.90 4.78
C LYS A 206 14.50 39.37 3.85
N LYS A 207 14.45 39.04 2.55
CA LYS A 207 15.38 39.58 1.56
C LYS A 207 14.59 40.35 0.51
N GLN A 208 14.09 41.50 0.87
CA GLN A 208 13.82 42.65 0.01
C GLN A 208 14.33 43.93 0.70
#